data_9c6dce1f219ad1b0d48ced6b1899036d
#
_entry.id   9c6dce1f219ad1b0d48ced6b1899036d
#
_cell.length_a   1.000
_cell.length_b   1.000
_cell.length_c   1.000
_cell.angle_alpha   90.00
_cell.angle_beta   90.00
_cell.angle_gamma   90.00
#
_symmetry.space_group_name_H-M   'P 1'
#
loop_
_entity.id
_entity.type
_entity.pdbx_description
1 polymer ?
#
loop_
_entity_poly.entity_id
_entity_poly.type
_entity_poly.pdbx_seq_one_letter_code
_entity_poly.pdbx_strand_id
1 'polypeptide(L)'
;MHFDPKRRQLILALALVELAIIGTMITAVTWRSESMTASAAPGPEGGSKPRSIPHQVVKVGDAPHVEIDARGFAVAVETGEEHRVVVDDLSRHTGVVYSGHHAVAISSSEGNVKIVVNESNLTNIGISEHRVRIVVPKSTNLEITNCGSASVANIAGEVHVRANNGRVSLQNILASIIEVEANNGRVEAKGIKTESLTIHGSNGRVVAENVVIAGEDAKLDLTVSNGKIEFTGRLAPGGDYSVAGSNGSVRVTLPSDANTTVTASASNGSVRASDGVSVTEDGENTIAKYGDGRGALSVSSSNGSVYLARTERV
;
A
#
# COMPACT_ATOMS: atom_id res chain seq x y z
N MET A 1 37.66 -21.64 -6.17
CA MET A 1 36.39 -22.19 -5.70
C MET A 1 35.55 -22.61 -6.91
N HIS A 2 35.38 -23.91 -7.16
CA HIS A 2 34.60 -24.45 -8.24
C HIS A 2 33.15 -24.61 -7.73
N PHE A 3 32.23 -23.81 -8.26
CA PHE A 3 30.82 -23.95 -7.94
C PHE A 3 30.20 -25.07 -8.82
N ASP A 4 29.46 -25.97 -8.16
CA ASP A 4 28.72 -27.07 -8.78
C ASP A 4 27.77 -26.52 -9.87
N PRO A 5 27.80 -27.05 -11.11
CA PRO A 5 26.97 -26.57 -12.21
C PRO A 5 25.46 -26.65 -11.95
N LYS A 6 25.01 -27.56 -11.08
CA LYS A 6 23.60 -27.66 -10.68
C LYS A 6 23.15 -26.47 -9.78
N ARG A 7 24.04 -25.96 -8.93
CA ARG A 7 23.77 -24.75 -8.15
C ARG A 7 23.72 -23.48 -9.00
N ARG A 8 24.52 -23.39 -10.06
CA ARG A 8 24.44 -22.27 -11.03
C ARG A 8 23.11 -22.24 -11.78
N GLN A 9 22.61 -23.40 -12.20
CA GLN A 9 21.30 -23.48 -12.89
C GLN A 9 20.15 -23.11 -11.97
N LEU A 10 20.20 -23.47 -10.69
CA LEU A 10 19.17 -23.10 -9.71
C LEU A 10 19.14 -21.60 -9.42
N ILE A 11 20.32 -20.97 -9.29
CA ILE A 11 20.43 -19.52 -9.07
C ILE A 11 19.98 -18.75 -10.31
N LEU A 12 20.28 -19.20 -11.52
CA LEU A 12 19.81 -18.59 -12.77
C LEU A 12 18.30 -18.73 -12.94
N ALA A 13 17.72 -19.86 -12.56
CA ALA A 13 16.28 -20.08 -12.61
C ALA A 13 15.54 -19.16 -11.61
N LEU A 14 16.06 -18.98 -10.38
CA LEU A 14 15.51 -18.06 -9.39
C LEU A 14 15.59 -16.60 -9.86
N ALA A 15 16.71 -16.18 -10.45
CA ALA A 15 16.90 -14.83 -10.97
C ALA A 15 15.98 -14.51 -12.16
N LEU A 16 15.71 -15.50 -13.03
CA LEU A 16 14.77 -15.36 -14.14
C LEU A 16 13.32 -15.26 -13.68
N VAL A 17 12.95 -15.93 -12.58
CA VAL A 17 11.61 -15.81 -11.98
C VAL A 17 11.42 -14.42 -11.35
N GLU A 18 12.42 -13.87 -10.68
CA GLU A 18 12.35 -12.51 -10.15
C GLU A 18 12.26 -11.44 -11.25
N LEU A 19 13.00 -11.59 -12.36
CA LEU A 19 12.92 -10.69 -13.50
C LEU A 19 11.57 -10.76 -14.23
N ALA A 20 10.95 -11.93 -14.31
CA ALA A 20 9.61 -12.09 -14.91
C ALA A 20 8.53 -11.42 -14.05
N ILE A 21 8.66 -11.44 -12.71
CA ILE A 21 7.74 -10.77 -11.77
C ILE A 21 7.87 -9.25 -11.87
N ILE A 22 9.08 -8.72 -12.09
CA ILE A 22 9.32 -7.26 -12.25
C ILE A 22 8.82 -6.77 -13.61
N GLY A 23 8.99 -7.56 -14.68
CA GLY A 23 8.57 -7.21 -16.04
C GLY A 23 7.05 -7.10 -16.23
N THR A 24 6.26 -7.86 -15.49
CA THR A 24 4.78 -7.82 -15.57
C THR A 24 4.15 -6.67 -14.80
N MET A 25 4.90 -5.98 -13.92
CA MET A 25 4.39 -4.80 -13.19
C MET A 25 4.50 -3.48 -13.96
N ILE A 26 5.31 -3.39 -15.02
CA ILE A 26 5.54 -2.14 -15.76
C ILE A 26 4.53 -1.94 -16.91
N THR A 27 3.83 -2.99 -17.37
CA THR A 27 2.92 -2.91 -18.52
C THR A 27 1.45 -2.61 -18.18
N ALA A 28 1.11 -2.37 -16.92
CA ALA A 28 -0.28 -2.15 -16.48
C ALA A 28 -0.77 -0.67 -16.59
N VAL A 29 0.00 0.24 -17.19
CA VAL A 29 -0.37 1.68 -17.22
C VAL A 29 -0.99 2.14 -18.54
N THR A 30 -1.07 1.30 -19.58
CA THR A 30 -1.70 1.70 -20.85
C THR A 30 -2.67 0.65 -21.36
N TRP A 31 -3.92 0.68 -20.87
CA TRP A 31 -5.01 0.00 -21.57
C TRP A 31 -6.12 1.00 -21.89
N ARG A 32 -6.23 1.27 -23.19
CA ARG A 32 -7.31 1.97 -23.85
C ARG A 32 -8.46 0.97 -24.01
N SER A 33 -9.66 1.35 -23.63
CA SER A 33 -10.88 0.58 -23.81
C SER A 33 -11.19 0.41 -25.31
N GLU A 34 -11.09 -0.81 -25.82
CA GLU A 34 -11.73 -1.20 -27.07
C GLU A 34 -12.73 -2.32 -26.77
N SER A 35 -13.98 -2.03 -27.06
CA SER A 35 -15.09 -2.97 -27.05
C SER A 35 -14.90 -3.98 -28.19
N MET A 36 -14.65 -5.25 -27.91
CA MET A 36 -14.74 -6.32 -28.88
C MET A 36 -15.91 -7.25 -28.57
N THR A 37 -16.92 -7.18 -29.40
CA THR A 37 -17.90 -8.25 -29.58
C THR A 37 -17.25 -9.41 -30.32
N ALA A 38 -16.99 -10.52 -29.64
CA ALA A 38 -16.48 -11.73 -30.27
C ALA A 38 -17.61 -12.71 -30.57
N SER A 39 -17.83 -12.96 -31.86
CA SER A 39 -18.63 -14.03 -32.40
C SER A 39 -17.93 -15.38 -32.19
N ALA A 40 -18.65 -16.35 -31.64
CA ALA A 40 -18.14 -17.70 -31.36
C ALA A 40 -18.21 -18.60 -32.59
N ALA A 41 -17.07 -19.23 -32.95
CA ALA A 41 -17.01 -20.42 -33.81
C ALA A 41 -16.74 -21.67 -32.95
N PRO A 42 -17.37 -22.83 -33.22
CA PRO A 42 -17.20 -24.05 -32.43
C PRO A 42 -15.93 -24.81 -32.80
N GLY A 43 -15.11 -25.12 -31.80
CA GLY A 43 -13.94 -26.01 -31.89
C GLY A 43 -14.00 -27.12 -30.82
N PRO A 44 -13.19 -28.21 -30.96
CA PRO A 44 -13.48 -29.52 -30.42
C PRO A 44 -13.41 -29.65 -28.90
N GLU A 45 -14.28 -30.52 -28.40
CA GLU A 45 -14.49 -30.85 -26.98
C GLU A 45 -13.27 -31.54 -26.36
N GLY A 46 -12.92 -31.14 -25.12
CA GLY A 46 -12.00 -31.88 -24.27
C GLY A 46 -11.13 -31.10 -23.31
N GLY A 47 -11.54 -29.94 -22.87
CA GLY A 47 -10.88 -29.21 -21.75
C GLY A 47 -11.92 -28.48 -20.92
N SER A 48 -11.95 -28.73 -19.61
CA SER A 48 -12.80 -27.97 -18.69
C SER A 48 -12.44 -26.50 -18.78
N LYS A 49 -13.32 -25.71 -19.42
CA LYS A 49 -13.19 -24.25 -19.45
C LYS A 49 -13.11 -23.73 -18.02
N PRO A 50 -12.14 -22.87 -17.70
CA PRO A 50 -12.18 -22.16 -16.43
C PRO A 50 -13.50 -21.38 -16.38
N ARG A 51 -14.33 -21.68 -15.39
CA ARG A 51 -15.51 -20.85 -15.11
C ARG A 51 -14.97 -19.50 -14.61
N SER A 52 -15.01 -18.51 -15.48
CA SER A 52 -14.85 -17.13 -15.06
C SER A 52 -15.95 -16.83 -14.05
N ILE A 53 -15.58 -16.39 -12.85
CA ILE A 53 -16.55 -15.82 -11.92
C ILE A 53 -17.15 -14.60 -12.61
N PRO A 54 -18.49 -14.50 -12.65
CA PRO A 54 -19.11 -13.43 -13.40
C PRO A 54 -18.72 -12.08 -12.77
N HIS A 55 -18.42 -11.12 -13.64
CA HIS A 55 -18.40 -9.70 -13.35
C HIS A 55 -19.63 -9.33 -12.50
N GLN A 56 -19.42 -9.01 -11.22
CA GLN A 56 -20.48 -8.71 -10.30
C GLN A 56 -20.60 -7.20 -10.13
N VAL A 57 -21.82 -6.68 -10.30
CA VAL A 57 -22.09 -5.25 -10.18
C VAL A 57 -23.15 -5.04 -9.10
N VAL A 58 -22.84 -4.17 -8.14
CA VAL A 58 -23.74 -3.78 -7.06
C VAL A 58 -24.03 -2.28 -7.19
N LYS A 59 -25.29 -1.89 -7.13
CA LYS A 59 -25.69 -0.48 -7.08
C LYS A 59 -25.52 0.03 -5.65
N VAL A 60 -24.95 1.21 -5.50
CA VAL A 60 -24.68 1.87 -4.23
C VAL A 60 -25.10 3.34 -4.24
N GLY A 61 -25.11 3.98 -3.07
CA GLY A 61 -25.32 5.43 -2.94
C GLY A 61 -24.04 6.24 -3.25
N ASP A 62 -24.07 7.54 -2.91
CA ASP A 62 -23.01 8.50 -3.25
C ASP A 62 -21.70 8.26 -2.49
N ALA A 63 -21.77 7.81 -1.23
CA ALA A 63 -20.59 7.55 -0.38
C ALA A 63 -20.74 6.17 0.28
N PRO A 64 -20.56 5.07 -0.46
CA PRO A 64 -20.70 3.74 0.11
C PRO A 64 -19.55 3.42 1.07
N HIS A 65 -19.86 2.58 2.05
CA HIS A 65 -18.84 1.88 2.84
C HIS A 65 -18.60 0.49 2.24
N VAL A 66 -17.36 0.20 1.84
CA VAL A 66 -16.98 -1.06 1.20
C VAL A 66 -15.99 -1.81 2.08
N GLU A 67 -16.45 -2.92 2.66
CA GLU A 67 -15.63 -3.84 3.47
C GLU A 67 -15.17 -5.02 2.58
N ILE A 68 -13.87 -5.31 2.57
CA ILE A 68 -13.26 -6.37 1.77
C ILE A 68 -12.47 -7.31 2.71
N ASP A 69 -12.95 -8.53 2.91
CA ASP A 69 -12.17 -9.62 3.55
C ASP A 69 -11.55 -10.49 2.45
N ALA A 70 -10.27 -10.27 2.19
CA ALA A 70 -9.61 -10.84 1.02
C ALA A 70 -8.86 -12.16 1.28
N ARG A 71 -8.70 -12.57 2.54
CA ARG A 71 -8.13 -13.89 2.96
C ARG A 71 -6.86 -14.31 2.19
N GLY A 72 -5.91 -13.40 2.08
CA GLY A 72 -4.62 -13.66 1.41
C GLY A 72 -4.55 -13.28 -0.07
N PHE A 73 -5.66 -12.90 -0.70
CA PHE A 73 -5.67 -12.42 -2.08
C PHE A 73 -5.00 -11.06 -2.24
N ALA A 74 -4.46 -10.82 -3.42
CA ALA A 74 -4.08 -9.48 -3.84
C ALA A 74 -5.33 -8.68 -4.25
N VAL A 75 -5.51 -7.52 -3.66
CA VAL A 75 -6.66 -6.64 -3.91
C VAL A 75 -6.19 -5.39 -4.64
N ALA A 76 -6.84 -5.07 -5.76
CA ALA A 76 -6.68 -3.81 -6.46
C ALA A 76 -8.00 -3.04 -6.43
N VAL A 77 -7.99 -1.86 -5.79
CA VAL A 77 -9.15 -0.96 -5.73
C VAL A 77 -8.86 0.27 -6.57
N GLU A 78 -9.75 0.52 -7.53
CA GLU A 78 -9.69 1.63 -8.46
C GLU A 78 -11.02 2.40 -8.44
N THR A 79 -10.99 3.67 -8.81
CA THR A 79 -12.23 4.43 -8.96
C THR A 79 -12.84 4.25 -10.33
N GLY A 80 -14.16 4.19 -10.38
CA GLY A 80 -14.95 4.05 -11.59
C GLY A 80 -16.18 4.93 -11.60
N GLU A 81 -17.25 4.43 -12.20
CA GLU A 81 -18.53 5.14 -12.27
C GLU A 81 -19.16 5.30 -10.89
N GLU A 82 -19.85 6.41 -10.68
CA GLU A 82 -20.63 6.66 -9.47
C GLU A 82 -21.80 5.66 -9.34
N HIS A 83 -22.19 5.42 -8.10
CA HIS A 83 -23.31 4.52 -7.73
C HIS A 83 -23.13 3.03 -8.10
N ARG A 84 -21.91 2.59 -8.38
CA ARG A 84 -21.63 1.17 -8.66
C ARG A 84 -20.35 0.69 -7.99
N VAL A 85 -20.44 -0.51 -7.45
CA VAL A 85 -19.28 -1.33 -7.07
C VAL A 85 -19.19 -2.50 -8.02
N VAL A 86 -18.05 -2.67 -8.66
CA VAL A 86 -17.78 -3.76 -9.61
C VAL A 86 -16.69 -4.64 -9.06
N VAL A 87 -16.89 -5.94 -9.09
CA VAL A 87 -15.91 -6.92 -8.60
C VAL A 87 -15.56 -7.89 -9.71
N ASP A 88 -14.29 -7.93 -10.06
CA ASP A 88 -13.70 -8.82 -11.07
C ASP A 88 -12.70 -9.75 -10.39
N ASP A 89 -12.87 -11.06 -10.54
CA ASP A 89 -11.83 -12.02 -10.19
C ASP A 89 -10.85 -12.17 -11.34
N LEU A 90 -9.62 -11.77 -11.11
CA LEU A 90 -8.51 -11.84 -12.07
C LEU A 90 -7.53 -12.97 -11.73
N SER A 91 -7.90 -13.89 -10.87
CA SER A 91 -7.05 -14.99 -10.45
C SER A 91 -6.68 -15.89 -11.62
N ARG A 92 -5.43 -16.32 -11.67
CA ARG A 92 -4.89 -17.18 -12.73
C ARG A 92 -4.24 -18.41 -12.12
N HIS A 93 -4.42 -19.53 -12.78
CA HIS A 93 -3.82 -20.81 -12.40
C HIS A 93 -3.05 -21.37 -13.59
N THR A 94 -1.82 -21.82 -13.33
CA THR A 94 -0.97 -22.47 -14.31
C THR A 94 -0.42 -23.74 -13.66
N GLY A 95 -0.84 -24.93 -14.13
CA GLY A 95 -0.42 -26.21 -13.55
C GLY A 95 -1.12 -27.42 -14.17
N VAL A 96 -0.73 -28.60 -13.70
CA VAL A 96 -1.18 -29.88 -14.25
C VAL A 96 -2.49 -30.36 -13.62
N VAL A 97 -2.76 -29.99 -12.37
CA VAL A 97 -3.99 -30.33 -11.66
C VAL A 97 -4.52 -29.11 -10.94
N TYR A 98 -5.73 -28.72 -11.26
CA TYR A 98 -6.47 -27.70 -10.56
C TYR A 98 -7.86 -28.21 -10.22
N SER A 99 -8.18 -28.30 -8.95
CA SER A 99 -9.54 -28.50 -8.49
C SER A 99 -9.82 -27.56 -7.32
N GLY A 100 -10.88 -26.80 -7.43
CA GLY A 100 -11.30 -25.85 -6.42
C GLY A 100 -12.09 -24.69 -7.02
N HIS A 101 -12.73 -23.92 -6.16
CA HIS A 101 -13.57 -22.81 -6.56
C HIS A 101 -13.14 -21.59 -5.74
N HIS A 102 -12.90 -20.47 -6.41
CA HIS A 102 -12.92 -19.18 -5.74
C HIS A 102 -14.37 -18.74 -5.63
N ALA A 103 -14.79 -18.35 -4.46
CA ALA A 103 -16.09 -17.77 -4.25
C ALA A 103 -15.91 -16.30 -3.81
N VAL A 104 -16.38 -15.39 -4.61
CA VAL A 104 -16.57 -14.00 -4.20
C VAL A 104 -18.02 -13.86 -3.77
N ALA A 105 -18.24 -13.71 -2.48
CA ALA A 105 -19.55 -13.43 -1.92
C ALA A 105 -19.69 -11.92 -1.72
N ILE A 106 -20.75 -11.34 -2.28
CA ILE A 106 -21.07 -9.94 -2.10
C ILE A 106 -22.42 -9.83 -1.42
N SER A 107 -22.47 -9.08 -0.33
CA SER A 107 -23.71 -8.68 0.32
C SER A 107 -23.78 -7.15 0.38
N SER A 108 -24.97 -6.59 0.19
CA SER A 108 -25.19 -5.16 0.27
C SER A 108 -26.42 -4.85 1.11
N SER A 109 -26.32 -3.84 1.97
CA SER A 109 -27.42 -3.35 2.79
C SER A 109 -27.20 -1.87 3.12
N GLU A 110 -28.16 -1.02 2.87
CA GLU A 110 -28.20 0.40 3.29
C GLU A 110 -26.91 1.20 3.01
N GLY A 111 -26.31 1.03 1.81
CA GLY A 111 -25.08 1.74 1.44
C GLY A 111 -23.79 1.05 1.86
N ASN A 112 -23.86 -0.05 2.62
CA ASN A 112 -22.74 -0.88 2.97
C ASN A 112 -22.61 -2.04 1.97
N VAL A 113 -21.41 -2.30 1.49
CA VAL A 113 -21.08 -3.44 0.62
C VAL A 113 -20.00 -4.27 1.28
N LYS A 114 -20.30 -5.52 1.56
CA LYS A 114 -19.32 -6.47 2.09
C LYS A 114 -18.94 -7.49 1.03
N ILE A 115 -17.64 -7.57 0.75
CA ILE A 115 -17.04 -8.47 -0.23
C ILE A 115 -16.15 -9.47 0.55
N VAL A 116 -16.48 -10.75 0.46
CA VAL A 116 -15.67 -11.82 1.06
C VAL A 116 -15.11 -12.68 -0.05
N VAL A 117 -13.79 -12.72 -0.16
CA VAL A 117 -13.09 -13.57 -1.11
C VAL A 117 -12.69 -14.86 -0.40
N ASN A 118 -13.21 -15.98 -0.83
CA ASN A 118 -13.01 -17.27 -0.21
C ASN A 118 -12.35 -18.25 -1.16
N GLU A 119 -11.36 -18.96 -0.65
CA GLU A 119 -10.73 -20.08 -1.33
C GLU A 119 -11.25 -21.38 -0.68
N SER A 120 -12.00 -22.18 -1.41
CA SER A 120 -12.54 -23.45 -0.90
C SER A 120 -11.85 -24.63 -1.58
N ASN A 121 -11.22 -25.50 -0.75
CA ASN A 121 -10.74 -26.83 -1.13
C ASN A 121 -9.87 -26.89 -2.38
N LEU A 122 -8.83 -26.06 -2.45
CA LEU A 122 -7.90 -26.07 -3.56
C LEU A 122 -6.93 -27.24 -3.46
N THR A 123 -6.97 -28.13 -4.44
CA THR A 123 -5.83 -29.00 -4.75
C THR A 123 -5.18 -28.44 -6.01
N ASN A 124 -3.99 -27.84 -5.85
CA ASN A 124 -3.24 -27.27 -6.97
C ASN A 124 -1.83 -27.85 -7.00
N ILE A 125 -1.45 -28.40 -8.16
CA ILE A 125 -0.05 -28.71 -8.50
C ILE A 125 0.35 -27.75 -9.60
N GLY A 126 0.81 -26.55 -9.18
CA GLY A 126 1.17 -25.47 -10.10
C GLY A 126 1.34 -24.14 -9.39
N ILE A 127 1.35 -23.08 -10.18
CA ILE A 127 1.44 -21.69 -9.69
C ILE A 127 0.05 -21.07 -9.75
N SER A 128 -0.41 -20.53 -8.63
CA SER A 128 -1.67 -19.78 -8.52
C SER A 128 -1.39 -18.34 -8.19
N GLU A 129 -1.94 -17.43 -8.96
CA GLU A 129 -1.97 -16.01 -8.68
C GLU A 129 -3.40 -15.62 -8.30
N HIS A 130 -3.60 -15.20 -7.06
CA HIS A 130 -4.92 -14.86 -6.51
C HIS A 130 -5.06 -13.33 -6.49
N ARG A 131 -5.88 -12.78 -7.39
CA ARG A 131 -6.08 -11.35 -7.53
C ARG A 131 -7.55 -11.00 -7.74
N VAL A 132 -8.03 -10.01 -7.01
CA VAL A 132 -9.36 -9.42 -7.18
C VAL A 132 -9.22 -7.93 -7.49
N ARG A 133 -9.91 -7.48 -8.54
CA ARG A 133 -10.04 -6.07 -8.90
C ARG A 133 -11.42 -5.59 -8.46
N ILE A 134 -11.46 -4.46 -7.78
CA ILE A 134 -12.68 -3.86 -7.28
C ILE A 134 -12.71 -2.40 -7.77
N VAL A 135 -13.76 -2.04 -8.46
CA VAL A 135 -13.98 -0.68 -8.95
C VAL A 135 -15.09 -0.06 -8.11
N VAL A 136 -14.81 1.08 -7.48
CA VAL A 136 -15.72 1.75 -6.55
C VAL A 136 -15.94 3.21 -6.92
N PRO A 137 -17.02 3.86 -6.44
CA PRO A 137 -17.14 5.31 -6.52
C PRO A 137 -15.97 6.03 -5.83
N LYS A 138 -15.67 7.24 -6.29
CA LYS A 138 -14.55 8.02 -5.73
C LYS A 138 -14.70 8.33 -4.24
N SER A 139 -15.90 8.59 -3.77
CA SER A 139 -16.22 8.94 -2.38
C SER A 139 -16.45 7.74 -1.45
N THR A 140 -15.86 6.58 -1.77
CA THR A 140 -16.00 5.35 -0.99
C THR A 140 -15.16 5.39 0.28
N ASN A 141 -15.77 5.04 1.42
CA ASN A 141 -15.04 4.63 2.62
C ASN A 141 -14.67 3.16 2.50
N LEU A 142 -13.38 2.85 2.62
CA LEU A 142 -12.81 1.56 2.26
C LEU A 142 -12.16 0.88 3.45
N GLU A 143 -12.57 -0.35 3.73
CA GLU A 143 -11.90 -1.23 4.69
C GLU A 143 -11.45 -2.51 3.99
N ILE A 144 -10.14 -2.79 3.99
CA ILE A 144 -9.54 -4.01 3.42
C ILE A 144 -8.86 -4.78 4.54
N THR A 145 -9.30 -6.01 4.78
CA THR A 145 -8.75 -6.87 5.82
C THR A 145 -8.21 -8.18 5.26
N ASN A 146 -7.26 -8.79 5.98
CA ASN A 146 -6.70 -10.10 5.68
C ASN A 146 -6.12 -10.24 4.26
N CYS A 147 -5.74 -9.16 3.59
CA CYS A 147 -5.19 -9.24 2.23
C CYS A 147 -3.73 -9.69 2.21
N GLY A 148 -3.33 -10.34 1.12
CA GLY A 148 -1.94 -10.63 0.81
C GLY A 148 -1.20 -9.36 0.39
N SER A 149 -1.78 -8.60 -0.51
CA SER A 149 -1.32 -7.25 -0.90
C SER A 149 -2.53 -6.38 -1.26
N ALA A 150 -2.36 -5.04 -1.16
CA ALA A 150 -3.39 -4.10 -1.52
C ALA A 150 -2.84 -2.96 -2.39
N SER A 151 -3.60 -2.58 -3.41
CA SER A 151 -3.36 -1.38 -4.21
C SER A 151 -4.62 -0.55 -4.25
N VAL A 152 -4.58 0.69 -3.75
CA VAL A 152 -5.73 1.59 -3.68
C VAL A 152 -5.36 2.90 -4.37
N ALA A 153 -6.18 3.36 -5.30
CA ALA A 153 -5.90 4.56 -6.06
C ALA A 153 -7.11 5.47 -6.24
N ASN A 154 -6.86 6.79 -6.16
CA ASN A 154 -7.79 7.88 -6.49
C ASN A 154 -9.07 7.93 -5.61
N ILE A 155 -9.03 7.45 -4.39
CA ILE A 155 -10.14 7.47 -3.43
C ILE A 155 -10.23 8.84 -2.74
N ALA A 156 -11.47 9.29 -2.52
CA ALA A 156 -11.81 10.47 -1.71
C ALA A 156 -12.76 10.08 -0.57
N GLY A 157 -12.30 9.21 0.31
CA GLY A 157 -13.01 8.69 1.48
C GLY A 157 -12.02 8.04 2.42
N GLU A 158 -12.45 7.64 3.60
CA GLU A 158 -11.60 6.98 4.59
C GLU A 158 -11.04 5.66 4.06
N VAL A 159 -9.77 5.36 4.40
CA VAL A 159 -9.09 4.16 3.92
C VAL A 159 -8.43 3.44 5.08
N HIS A 160 -8.89 2.21 5.35
CA HIS A 160 -8.33 1.31 6.34
C HIS A 160 -7.83 0.04 5.65
N VAL A 161 -6.54 -0.29 5.80
CA VAL A 161 -5.94 -1.48 5.17
C VAL A 161 -5.17 -2.29 6.19
N ARG A 162 -5.52 -3.58 6.34
CA ARG A 162 -4.75 -4.56 7.12
C ARG A 162 -4.23 -5.66 6.23
N ALA A 163 -2.92 -5.65 5.98
CA ALA A 163 -2.23 -6.62 5.13
C ALA A 163 -1.30 -7.51 5.95
N ASN A 164 -1.33 -8.81 5.70
CA ASN A 164 -0.46 -9.76 6.39
C ASN A 164 0.92 -9.84 5.76
N ASN A 165 0.99 -10.07 4.44
CA ASN A 165 2.24 -10.26 3.74
C ASN A 165 2.14 -9.60 2.36
N GLY A 166 3.11 -8.79 2.00
CA GLY A 166 3.17 -8.20 0.67
C GLY A 166 3.16 -6.68 0.67
N ARG A 167 2.84 -6.12 -0.49
CA ARG A 167 2.89 -4.66 -0.68
C ARG A 167 1.53 -4.03 -0.47
N VAL A 168 1.50 -2.92 0.27
CA VAL A 168 0.39 -1.98 0.29
C VAL A 168 0.79 -0.74 -0.49
N SER A 169 0.03 -0.36 -1.51
CA SER A 169 0.25 0.82 -2.34
C SER A 169 -0.98 1.72 -2.30
N LEU A 170 -0.81 2.93 -1.78
CA LEU A 170 -1.83 3.98 -1.76
C LEU A 170 -1.39 5.09 -2.70
N GLN A 171 -2.24 5.50 -3.65
CA GLN A 171 -1.91 6.52 -4.63
C GLN A 171 -3.04 7.53 -4.79
N ASN A 172 -2.71 8.83 -4.71
CA ASN A 172 -3.65 9.92 -4.92
C ASN A 172 -4.91 9.80 -4.04
N ILE A 173 -4.72 9.65 -2.74
CA ILE A 173 -5.82 9.54 -1.77
C ILE A 173 -6.10 10.91 -1.14
N LEU A 174 -7.38 11.26 -1.10
CA LEU A 174 -7.90 12.42 -0.40
C LEU A 174 -8.89 11.93 0.67
N ALA A 175 -8.48 11.89 1.92
CA ALA A 175 -9.27 11.31 3.00
C ALA A 175 -9.18 12.14 4.27
N SER A 176 -10.14 11.99 5.19
CA SER A 176 -9.97 12.45 6.56
C SER A 176 -9.01 11.55 7.32
N ILE A 177 -9.21 10.23 7.21
CA ILE A 177 -8.43 9.23 7.94
C ILE A 177 -7.86 8.20 6.96
N ILE A 178 -6.58 7.87 7.15
CA ILE A 178 -5.90 6.76 6.49
C ILE A 178 -5.16 5.93 7.54
N GLU A 179 -5.51 4.66 7.65
CA GLU A 179 -4.85 3.70 8.55
C GLU A 179 -4.34 2.51 7.77
N VAL A 180 -3.07 2.16 7.96
CA VAL A 180 -2.44 1.00 7.33
C VAL A 180 -1.70 0.19 8.38
N GLU A 181 -2.04 -1.08 8.51
CA GLU A 181 -1.31 -2.07 9.27
C GLU A 181 -0.71 -3.11 8.30
N ALA A 182 0.62 -3.26 8.32
CA ALA A 182 1.31 -4.23 7.48
C ALA A 182 2.31 -5.06 8.29
N ASN A 183 2.07 -6.37 8.42
CA ASN A 183 2.96 -7.22 9.20
C ASN A 183 4.29 -7.45 8.49
N ASN A 184 4.26 -7.86 7.22
CA ASN A 184 5.48 -8.11 6.46
C ASN A 184 5.33 -7.53 5.06
N GLY A 185 6.24 -6.67 4.67
CA GLY A 185 6.23 -6.13 3.32
C GLY A 185 6.56 -4.67 3.22
N ARG A 186 6.11 -4.06 2.13
CA ARG A 186 6.36 -2.65 1.85
C ARG A 186 5.06 -1.86 1.80
N VAL A 187 5.04 -0.75 2.50
CA VAL A 187 3.96 0.24 2.38
C VAL A 187 4.47 1.44 1.57
N GLU A 188 3.77 1.76 0.52
CA GLU A 188 4.01 2.94 -0.32
C GLU A 188 2.76 3.82 -0.31
N ALA A 189 2.89 5.04 0.18
CA ALA A 189 1.85 6.06 0.18
C ALA A 189 2.33 7.28 -0.63
N LYS A 190 1.70 7.55 -1.77
CA LYS A 190 2.13 8.61 -2.68
C LYS A 190 0.99 9.54 -3.06
N GLY A 191 1.24 10.86 -2.98
CA GLY A 191 0.23 11.86 -3.33
C GLY A 191 -0.97 11.82 -2.37
N ILE A 192 -0.70 11.79 -1.07
CA ILE A 192 -1.69 11.68 0.00
C ILE A 192 -2.03 13.07 0.53
N LYS A 193 -3.33 13.35 0.66
CA LYS A 193 -3.82 14.51 1.41
C LYS A 193 -4.85 14.04 2.42
N THR A 194 -4.56 14.25 3.72
CA THR A 194 -5.38 13.73 4.81
C THR A 194 -5.24 14.59 6.07
N GLU A 195 -6.15 14.43 7.01
CA GLU A 195 -6.01 14.96 8.38
C GLU A 195 -5.21 13.99 9.25
N SER A 196 -5.47 12.66 9.10
CA SER A 196 -4.77 11.65 9.88
C SER A 196 -4.17 10.58 8.98
N LEU A 197 -2.86 10.34 9.12
CA LEU A 197 -2.14 9.24 8.49
C LEU A 197 -1.46 8.39 9.56
N THR A 198 -1.91 7.17 9.71
CA THR A 198 -1.31 6.16 10.59
C THR A 198 -0.82 4.98 9.76
N ILE A 199 0.47 4.66 9.84
CA ILE A 199 1.05 3.48 9.18
C ILE A 199 1.90 2.72 10.19
N HIS A 200 1.47 1.50 10.50
CA HIS A 200 2.20 0.59 11.39
C HIS A 200 2.72 -0.61 10.60
N GLY A 201 4.05 -0.80 10.63
CA GLY A 201 4.75 -1.93 10.01
C GLY A 201 5.52 -2.76 11.02
N SER A 202 5.44 -4.10 10.96
CA SER A 202 6.30 -4.95 11.78
C SER A 202 7.64 -5.18 11.08
N ASN A 203 7.63 -5.63 9.82
CA ASN A 203 8.85 -5.90 9.06
C ASN A 203 8.73 -5.33 7.65
N GLY A 204 9.66 -4.49 7.24
CA GLY A 204 9.70 -4.00 5.87
C GLY A 204 10.05 -2.54 5.73
N ARG A 205 9.53 -1.90 4.70
CA ARG A 205 9.82 -0.49 4.39
C ARG A 205 8.54 0.30 4.27
N VAL A 206 8.48 1.43 4.93
CA VAL A 206 7.44 2.45 4.73
C VAL A 206 8.03 3.60 3.92
N VAL A 207 7.37 3.95 2.84
CA VAL A 207 7.69 5.10 1.97
C VAL A 207 6.45 5.93 1.81
N ALA A 208 6.47 7.13 2.38
CA ALA A 208 5.40 8.12 2.27
C ALA A 208 5.93 9.36 1.54
N GLU A 209 5.51 9.56 0.30
CA GLU A 209 6.00 10.61 -0.59
C GLU A 209 4.87 11.55 -1.00
N ASN A 210 5.15 12.86 -1.07
CA ASN A 210 4.19 13.89 -1.40
C ASN A 210 2.94 13.80 -0.51
N VAL A 211 3.18 13.78 0.81
CA VAL A 211 2.13 13.71 1.82
C VAL A 211 1.84 15.11 2.35
N VAL A 212 0.57 15.46 2.40
CA VAL A 212 0.09 16.70 3.03
C VAL A 212 -0.84 16.32 4.17
N ILE A 213 -0.41 16.59 5.38
CA ILE A 213 -1.24 16.45 6.59
C ILE A 213 -1.79 17.82 6.93
N ALA A 214 -3.12 17.97 6.91
CA ALA A 214 -3.79 19.25 7.14
C ALA A 214 -5.17 19.04 7.76
N GLY A 215 -5.52 19.90 8.70
CA GLY A 215 -6.78 19.85 9.46
C GLY A 215 -6.56 20.34 10.90
N GLU A 216 -7.62 20.42 11.66
CA GLU A 216 -7.55 20.83 13.08
C GLU A 216 -6.99 19.69 13.96
N ASP A 217 -7.35 18.44 13.65
CA ASP A 217 -6.89 17.23 14.34
C ASP A 217 -5.75 16.52 13.55
N ALA A 218 -4.87 17.32 12.95
CA ALA A 218 -3.79 16.84 12.08
C ALA A 218 -2.88 15.86 12.83
N LYS A 219 -2.76 14.64 12.29
CA LYS A 219 -1.97 13.55 12.89
C LYS A 219 -1.12 12.81 11.87
N LEU A 220 0.12 12.52 12.26
CA LEU A 220 1.02 11.60 11.55
C LEU A 220 1.60 10.60 12.53
N ASP A 221 1.38 9.33 12.31
CA ASP A 221 2.01 8.25 13.08
C ASP A 221 2.58 7.19 12.11
N LEU A 222 3.90 7.19 11.95
CA LEU A 222 4.60 6.20 11.16
C LEU A 222 5.50 5.37 12.05
N THR A 223 5.18 4.10 12.22
CA THR A 223 5.94 3.20 13.10
C THR A 223 6.36 1.93 12.38
N VAL A 224 7.65 1.55 12.48
CA VAL A 224 8.18 0.30 11.94
C VAL A 224 9.10 -0.38 12.95
N SER A 225 8.83 -1.64 13.29
CA SER A 225 9.69 -2.39 14.21
C SER A 225 11.02 -2.79 13.55
N ASN A 226 10.99 -3.39 12.35
CA ASN A 226 12.20 -3.81 11.64
C ASN A 226 12.16 -3.33 10.20
N GLY A 227 12.95 -2.32 9.87
CA GLY A 227 13.02 -1.82 8.51
C GLY A 227 13.32 -0.34 8.39
N LYS A 228 12.85 0.24 7.30
CA LYS A 228 13.18 1.62 6.94
C LYS A 228 11.92 2.46 6.81
N ILE A 229 11.96 3.68 7.35
CA ILE A 229 10.92 4.68 7.12
C ILE A 229 11.51 5.82 6.28
N GLU A 230 10.80 6.21 5.23
CA GLU A 230 11.07 7.40 4.43
C GLU A 230 9.80 8.22 4.33
N PHE A 231 9.85 9.42 4.87
CA PHE A 231 8.75 10.38 4.83
C PHE A 231 9.18 11.65 4.10
N THR A 232 8.36 12.08 3.15
CA THR A 232 8.48 13.36 2.48
C THR A 232 7.12 14.01 2.42
N GLY A 233 6.95 15.16 3.08
CA GLY A 233 5.63 15.77 3.16
C GLY A 233 5.60 17.13 3.82
N ARG A 234 4.41 17.68 3.92
CA ARG A 234 4.09 18.93 4.60
C ARG A 234 3.12 18.65 5.75
N LEU A 235 3.39 19.23 6.89
CA LEU A 235 2.63 19.07 8.11
C LEU A 235 1.96 20.40 8.48
N ALA A 236 0.70 20.37 8.92
CA ALA A 236 0.02 21.54 9.45
C ALA A 236 0.64 21.96 10.78
N PRO A 237 0.62 23.24 11.14
CA PRO A 237 0.98 23.67 12.49
C PRO A 237 0.02 23.12 13.55
N GLY A 238 0.55 22.70 14.70
CA GLY A 238 -0.25 22.31 15.88
C GLY A 238 -0.78 20.87 15.91
N GLY A 239 -0.46 20.05 14.93
CA GLY A 239 -0.81 18.64 14.94
C GLY A 239 0.12 17.78 15.81
N ASP A 240 -0.25 16.49 15.96
CA ASP A 240 0.53 15.46 16.65
C ASP A 240 1.27 14.58 15.64
N TYR A 241 2.61 14.66 15.62
CA TYR A 241 3.42 14.02 14.61
C TYR A 241 4.53 13.16 15.20
N SER A 242 4.53 11.88 14.83
CA SER A 242 5.52 10.91 15.24
C SER A 242 6.01 10.03 14.07
N VAL A 243 7.32 9.82 14.01
CA VAL A 243 7.95 8.86 13.08
C VAL A 243 8.97 8.04 13.86
N ALA A 244 8.67 6.75 14.10
CA ALA A 244 9.46 5.91 14.98
C ALA A 244 9.89 4.60 14.35
N GLY A 245 11.20 4.30 14.40
CA GLY A 245 11.78 3.02 14.00
C GLY A 245 12.43 2.31 15.20
N SER A 246 12.23 0.99 15.36
CA SER A 246 13.00 0.27 16.37
C SER A 246 14.33 -0.23 15.81
N ASN A 247 14.32 -0.96 14.69
CA ASN A 247 15.53 -1.46 14.05
C ASN A 247 15.57 -1.03 12.59
N GLY A 248 16.39 -0.05 12.28
CA GLY A 248 16.56 0.46 10.93
C GLY A 248 16.68 1.97 10.86
N SER A 249 16.73 2.49 9.66
CA SER A 249 16.92 3.93 9.45
C SER A 249 15.59 4.67 9.25
N VAL A 250 15.51 5.87 9.80
CA VAL A 250 14.41 6.80 9.59
C VAL A 250 14.92 8.00 8.80
N ARG A 251 14.26 8.32 7.70
CA ARG A 251 14.53 9.53 6.90
C ARG A 251 13.29 10.39 6.84
N VAL A 252 13.43 11.64 7.25
CA VAL A 252 12.39 12.65 7.16
C VAL A 252 12.88 13.79 6.28
N THR A 253 12.08 14.14 5.28
CA THR A 253 12.33 15.27 4.39
C THR A 253 11.15 16.23 4.46
N LEU A 254 11.40 17.45 4.90
CA LEU A 254 10.40 18.51 4.98
C LEU A 254 10.77 19.67 4.05
N PRO A 255 9.81 20.44 3.54
CA PRO A 255 10.10 21.66 2.81
C PRO A 255 10.73 22.71 3.74
N SER A 256 11.53 23.59 3.16
CA SER A 256 12.24 24.64 3.92
C SER A 256 11.31 25.57 4.70
N ASP A 257 10.07 25.73 4.23
CA ASP A 257 9.00 26.53 4.82
C ASP A 257 7.96 25.71 5.62
N ALA A 258 8.35 24.50 6.08
CA ALA A 258 7.44 23.61 6.80
C ALA A 258 6.93 24.16 8.14
N ASN A 259 7.59 25.18 8.68
CA ASN A 259 7.25 25.78 9.99
C ASN A 259 7.20 24.74 11.12
N THR A 260 8.11 23.77 11.12
CA THR A 260 8.12 22.64 12.06
C THR A 260 9.45 22.54 12.80
N THR A 261 9.37 22.33 14.10
CA THR A 261 10.51 21.89 14.91
C THR A 261 10.52 20.38 14.97
N VAL A 262 11.63 19.76 14.59
CA VAL A 262 11.83 18.32 14.64
C VAL A 262 12.74 17.99 15.81
N THR A 263 12.24 17.17 16.75
CA THR A 263 13.05 16.60 17.83
C THR A 263 13.42 15.17 17.42
N ALA A 264 14.70 14.94 17.15
CA ALA A 264 15.22 13.67 16.65
C ALA A 264 16.13 12.99 17.66
N SER A 265 16.00 11.67 17.85
CA SER A 265 16.86 10.85 18.71
C SER A 265 17.23 9.53 18.06
N ALA A 266 18.44 9.02 18.39
CA ALA A 266 18.92 7.73 17.94
C ALA A 266 19.72 7.07 19.08
N SER A 267 19.13 6.07 19.77
CA SER A 267 19.78 5.46 20.95
C SER A 267 21.04 4.69 20.59
N ASN A 268 20.99 3.83 19.58
CA ASN A 268 22.16 3.11 19.05
C ASN A 268 22.36 3.48 17.57
N GLY A 269 22.83 4.69 17.33
CA GLY A 269 22.98 5.20 15.98
C GLY A 269 23.45 6.66 15.97
N SER A 270 23.09 7.37 14.94
CA SER A 270 23.39 8.82 14.83
C SER A 270 22.25 9.56 14.19
N VAL A 271 22.04 10.80 14.63
CA VAL A 271 21.20 11.76 13.94
C VAL A 271 22.08 12.56 12.97
N ARG A 272 21.66 12.70 11.73
CA ARG A 272 22.34 13.47 10.69
C ARG A 272 21.35 14.40 10.00
N ALA A 273 21.79 15.60 9.71
CA ALA A 273 21.04 16.56 8.93
C ALA A 273 21.75 16.89 7.62
N SER A 274 20.97 17.13 6.55
CA SER A 274 21.51 17.62 5.29
C SER A 274 21.91 19.09 5.39
N ASP A 275 22.72 19.55 4.44
CA ASP A 275 23.07 20.95 4.33
C ASP A 275 21.83 21.85 4.30
N GLY A 276 21.92 22.96 5.03
CA GLY A 276 20.85 23.94 5.12
C GLY A 276 19.73 23.61 6.13
N VAL A 277 19.84 22.53 6.90
CA VAL A 277 19.02 22.29 8.08
C VAL A 277 19.80 22.77 9.30
N SER A 278 19.25 23.76 10.01
CA SER A 278 19.84 24.24 11.27
C SER A 278 19.55 23.26 12.38
N VAL A 279 20.58 22.73 13.04
CA VAL A 279 20.46 21.80 14.15
C VAL A 279 21.13 22.34 15.40
N THR A 280 20.55 21.99 16.54
CA THR A 280 21.13 22.21 17.89
C THR A 280 21.04 20.89 18.66
N GLU A 281 22.01 20.63 19.52
CA GLU A 281 21.97 19.46 20.40
C GLU A 281 21.38 19.86 21.75
N ASP A 282 20.50 19.03 22.31
CA ASP A 282 19.89 19.17 23.61
C ASP A 282 19.88 17.80 24.30
N GLY A 283 20.93 17.52 25.06
CA GLY A 283 21.15 16.23 25.69
C GLY A 283 21.34 15.12 24.65
N GLU A 284 20.45 14.12 24.68
CA GLU A 284 20.45 13.01 23.71
C GLU A 284 19.67 13.32 22.43
N ASN A 285 19.05 14.49 22.35
CA ASN A 285 18.23 14.88 21.22
C ASN A 285 18.96 15.84 20.29
N THR A 286 18.66 15.73 19.01
CA THR A 286 19.00 16.72 18.00
C THR A 286 17.73 17.48 17.61
N ILE A 287 17.73 18.78 17.79
CA ILE A 287 16.62 19.64 17.42
C ILE A 287 16.92 20.31 16.09
N ALA A 288 16.06 20.09 15.11
CA ALA A 288 16.13 20.71 13.78
C ALA A 288 14.94 21.64 13.57
N LYS A 289 15.19 22.86 13.08
CA LYS A 289 14.14 23.84 12.87
C LYS A 289 13.96 24.12 11.38
N TYR A 290 12.72 23.99 10.92
CA TYR A 290 12.28 24.32 9.58
C TYR A 290 11.34 25.54 9.62
N GLY A 291 11.64 26.58 8.87
CA GLY A 291 10.87 27.82 8.90
C GLY A 291 10.83 28.47 10.28
N ASP A 292 9.65 28.88 10.75
CA ASP A 292 9.46 29.48 12.07
C ASP A 292 9.36 28.49 13.22
N GLY A 293 9.22 27.18 12.91
CA GLY A 293 9.27 26.08 13.89
C GLY A 293 8.04 25.97 14.78
N ARG A 294 6.86 26.43 14.35
CA ARG A 294 5.63 26.39 15.15
C ARG A 294 5.02 25.00 15.32
N GLY A 295 5.23 24.08 14.35
CA GLY A 295 4.83 22.69 14.47
C GLY A 295 5.85 21.87 15.26
N ALA A 296 5.44 20.70 15.77
CA ALA A 296 6.31 19.77 16.49
C ALA A 296 6.24 18.36 15.84
N LEU A 297 7.39 17.79 15.50
CA LEU A 297 7.54 16.42 14.98
C LEU A 297 8.57 15.67 15.81
N SER A 298 8.17 14.53 16.37
CA SER A 298 9.08 13.59 17.03
C SER A 298 9.59 12.56 16.04
N VAL A 299 10.90 12.35 15.97
CA VAL A 299 11.54 11.35 15.10
C VAL A 299 12.50 10.52 15.92
N SER A 300 12.33 9.21 15.95
CA SER A 300 13.19 8.34 16.75
C SER A 300 13.62 7.05 16.05
N SER A 301 14.81 6.54 16.44
CA SER A 301 15.26 5.20 16.09
C SER A 301 16.01 4.59 17.27
N SER A 302 15.61 3.38 17.71
CA SER A 302 16.35 2.70 18.79
C SER A 302 17.66 2.13 18.29
N ASN A 303 17.65 1.37 17.18
CA ASN A 303 18.85 0.77 16.58
C ASN A 303 18.94 1.16 15.10
N GLY A 304 19.51 2.31 14.83
CA GLY A 304 19.66 2.84 13.48
C GLY A 304 19.86 4.33 13.46
N SER A 305 19.99 4.88 12.28
CA SER A 305 20.26 6.32 12.11
C SER A 305 19.02 7.08 11.66
N VAL A 306 18.90 8.30 12.15
CA VAL A 306 17.91 9.27 11.73
C VAL A 306 18.56 10.27 10.75
N TYR A 307 17.89 10.50 9.62
CA TYR A 307 18.32 11.46 8.60
C TYR A 307 17.26 12.55 8.43
N LEU A 308 17.63 13.78 8.72
CA LEU A 308 16.79 14.95 8.51
C LEU A 308 17.23 15.65 7.23
N ALA A 309 16.31 15.88 6.31
CA ALA A 309 16.60 16.53 5.05
C ALA A 309 15.63 17.67 4.75
N ARG A 310 16.05 18.58 3.88
CA ARG A 310 15.25 19.70 3.40
C ARG A 310 15.01 19.56 1.91
N THR A 311 13.81 19.90 1.46
CA THR A 311 13.50 20.10 0.05
C THR A 311 12.97 21.52 -0.19
N GLU A 312 13.14 22.04 -1.38
CA GLU A 312 12.60 23.36 -1.73
C GLU A 312 11.10 23.31 -2.05
N ARG A 313 10.58 22.13 -2.44
CA ARG A 313 9.14 21.93 -2.76
C ARG A 313 8.71 20.50 -2.41
N VAL A 314 7.46 20.37 -1.98
CA VAL A 314 6.70 19.12 -1.83
C VAL A 314 5.37 19.29 -2.52
#